data_24bfd78b384ae4a5d763b2ad870ba621
#
_entry.id   24bfd78b384ae4a5d763b2ad870ba621
#
_cell.length_a   1.000
_cell.length_b   1.000
_cell.length_c   1.000
_cell.angle_alpha   90.00
_cell.angle_beta   90.00
_cell.angle_gamma   90.00
#
_symmetry.space_group_name_H-M   'P 1'
#
loop_
_entity.id
_entity.type
_entity.pdbx_description
1 polymer ?
#
loop_
_entity_poly.entity_id
_entity_poly.type
_entity_poly.pdbx_seq_one_letter_code
_entity_poly.pdbx_strand_id
1 'polypeptide(L)'
;MRSILSWSLNRIIVLLLLGGLGSLMLDIRWEHRVELARQWETWIPLVYVGLMLIAGVVGLYWWNSWGRRVLQVGFALCLIVGALGVWFHSRGDPLGNFRRVLTAWTLPAGNNGGVKVGSTPPELAPLAFAGLGLIGLLCCSRHFGDDSSRSKAIEANQGA
;
A
#
# COMPACT_ATOMS: atom_id res chain seq x y z
N MET A 1 -19.89 0.52 -22.31
CA MET A 1 -19.03 0.10 -21.18
C MET A 1 -17.86 -0.70 -21.73
N ARG A 2 -16.60 -0.22 -21.61
CA ARG A 2 -15.43 -1.02 -21.99
C ARG A 2 -15.26 -2.14 -20.98
N SER A 3 -15.18 -3.39 -21.45
CA SER A 3 -14.96 -4.55 -20.59
C SER A 3 -13.66 -4.40 -19.78
N ILE A 4 -13.66 -4.85 -18.53
CA ILE A 4 -12.46 -4.91 -17.65
C ILE A 4 -11.35 -5.74 -18.33
N LEU A 5 -11.72 -6.70 -19.17
CA LEU A 5 -10.80 -7.55 -19.94
C LEU A 5 -9.93 -6.75 -20.96
N SER A 6 -10.30 -5.51 -21.30
CA SER A 6 -9.48 -4.63 -22.15
C SER A 6 -8.51 -3.72 -21.37
N TRP A 7 -8.41 -3.90 -20.05
CA TRP A 7 -7.53 -3.08 -19.22
C TRP A 7 -6.08 -3.56 -19.30
N SER A 8 -5.15 -2.61 -19.22
CA SER A 8 -3.73 -2.96 -19.09
C SER A 8 -3.48 -3.66 -17.75
N LEU A 9 -2.46 -4.52 -17.72
CA LEU A 9 -2.07 -5.24 -16.48
C LEU A 9 -1.86 -4.28 -15.31
N ASN A 10 -1.17 -3.16 -15.53
CA ASN A 10 -0.94 -2.14 -14.50
C ASN A 10 -2.24 -1.58 -13.92
N ARG A 11 -3.26 -1.39 -14.75
CA ARG A 11 -4.58 -0.91 -14.31
C ARG A 11 -5.29 -1.93 -13.43
N ILE A 12 -5.16 -3.22 -13.76
CA ILE A 12 -5.70 -4.32 -12.96
C ILE A 12 -4.96 -4.42 -11.63
N ILE A 13 -3.63 -4.33 -11.64
CA ILE A 13 -2.82 -4.34 -10.41
C ILE A 13 -3.23 -3.17 -9.50
N VAL A 14 -3.38 -1.97 -10.04
CA VAL A 14 -3.84 -0.81 -9.24
C VAL A 14 -5.23 -1.03 -8.66
N LEU A 15 -6.15 -1.65 -9.39
CA LEU A 15 -7.47 -2.03 -8.85
C LEU A 15 -7.33 -2.99 -7.66
N LEU A 16 -6.48 -4.01 -7.77
CA LEU A 16 -6.22 -4.95 -6.67
C LEU A 16 -5.56 -4.27 -5.47
N LEU A 17 -4.62 -3.34 -5.70
CA LEU A 17 -4.01 -2.56 -4.62
C LEU A 17 -5.03 -1.69 -3.88
N LEU A 18 -5.97 -1.08 -4.59
CA LEU A 18 -7.08 -0.33 -3.98
C LEU A 18 -7.99 -1.26 -3.16
N GLY A 19 -8.25 -2.47 -3.64
CA GLY A 19 -8.94 -3.51 -2.87
C GLY A 19 -8.19 -3.88 -1.59
N GLY A 20 -6.87 -4.03 -1.68
CA GLY A 20 -5.99 -4.27 -0.51
C GLY A 20 -6.05 -3.11 0.50
N LEU A 21 -6.00 -1.85 0.04
CA LEU A 21 -6.18 -0.69 0.91
C LEU A 21 -7.56 -0.68 1.58
N GLY A 22 -8.62 -1.02 0.85
CA GLY A 22 -9.96 -1.15 1.40
C GLY A 22 -10.04 -2.22 2.49
N SER A 23 -9.39 -3.36 2.30
CA SER A 23 -9.29 -4.42 3.32
C SER A 23 -8.54 -3.96 4.56
N LEU A 24 -7.42 -3.24 4.40
CA LEU A 24 -6.68 -2.64 5.51
C LEU A 24 -7.53 -1.60 6.28
N MET A 25 -8.35 -0.84 5.58
CA MET A 25 -9.26 0.11 6.22
C MET A 25 -10.25 -0.60 7.15
N LEU A 26 -10.80 -1.74 6.73
CA LEU A 26 -11.71 -2.53 7.56
C LEU A 26 -10.98 -3.11 8.77
N ASP A 27 -9.78 -3.64 8.57
CA ASP A 27 -8.93 -4.18 9.62
C ASP A 27 -8.59 -3.11 10.67
N ILE A 28 -8.08 -1.95 10.24
CA ILE A 28 -7.79 -0.81 11.12
C ILE A 28 -9.04 -0.37 11.89
N ARG A 29 -10.18 -0.28 11.21
CA ARG A 29 -11.44 0.13 11.86
C ARG A 29 -11.87 -0.86 12.93
N TRP A 30 -11.63 -2.14 12.71
CA TRP A 30 -11.97 -3.20 13.65
C TRP A 30 -11.02 -3.23 14.84
N GLU A 31 -9.71 -3.27 14.59
CA GLU A 31 -8.68 -3.39 15.62
C GLU A 31 -8.58 -2.13 16.49
N HIS A 32 -8.72 -0.94 15.90
CA HIS A 32 -8.56 0.34 16.60
C HIS A 32 -9.88 0.97 17.05
N ARG A 33 -10.96 0.21 17.12
CA ARG A 33 -12.30 0.75 17.47
C ARG A 33 -12.35 1.51 18.80
N VAL A 34 -11.52 1.15 19.77
CA VAL A 34 -11.46 1.79 21.10
C VAL A 34 -10.59 3.05 21.03
N GLU A 35 -9.45 2.98 20.37
CA GLU A 35 -8.50 4.07 20.18
C GLU A 35 -9.08 5.19 19.32
N LEU A 36 -9.90 4.87 18.32
CA LEU A 36 -10.59 5.83 17.46
C LEU A 36 -11.47 6.83 18.25
N ALA A 37 -11.96 6.42 19.42
CA ALA A 37 -12.74 7.30 20.31
C ALA A 37 -11.86 8.18 21.22
N ARG A 38 -10.56 7.85 21.34
CA ARG A 38 -9.64 8.48 22.30
C ARG A 38 -8.54 9.29 21.64
N GLN A 39 -8.09 8.88 20.45
CA GLN A 39 -6.90 9.43 19.80
C GLN A 39 -7.25 9.80 18.36
N TRP A 40 -7.09 11.07 18.01
CA TRP A 40 -7.40 11.57 16.67
C TRP A 40 -6.41 11.04 15.61
N GLU A 41 -5.19 10.68 16.00
CA GLU A 41 -4.15 10.16 15.14
C GLU A 41 -4.54 8.84 14.47
N THR A 42 -5.38 8.04 15.12
CA THR A 42 -5.91 6.78 14.57
C THR A 42 -6.84 6.98 13.38
N TRP A 43 -7.36 8.20 13.17
CA TRP A 43 -8.16 8.53 12.00
C TRP A 43 -7.32 8.80 10.75
N ILE A 44 -6.03 9.12 10.89
CA ILE A 44 -5.15 9.47 9.75
C ILE A 44 -5.18 8.39 8.66
N PRO A 45 -4.90 7.10 8.95
CA PRO A 45 -4.93 6.06 7.93
C PRO A 45 -6.34 5.83 7.35
N LEU A 46 -7.39 5.95 8.16
CA LEU A 46 -8.78 5.76 7.70
C LEU A 46 -9.19 6.85 6.71
N VAL A 47 -8.95 8.11 7.06
CA VAL A 47 -9.25 9.26 6.19
C VAL A 47 -8.43 9.16 4.90
N TYR A 48 -7.12 8.86 5.04
CA TYR A 48 -6.25 8.67 3.88
C TYR A 48 -6.79 7.58 2.94
N VAL A 49 -7.12 6.39 3.45
CA VAL A 49 -7.62 5.30 2.60
C VAL A 49 -8.95 5.67 1.96
N GLY A 50 -9.86 6.31 2.70
CA GLY A 50 -11.13 6.79 2.15
C GLY A 50 -10.92 7.73 0.95
N LEU A 51 -10.03 8.72 1.09
CA LEU A 51 -9.67 9.63 0.02
C LEU A 51 -8.95 8.90 -1.15
N MET A 52 -8.07 7.95 -0.83
CA MET A 52 -7.35 7.16 -1.84
C MET A 52 -8.29 6.25 -2.64
N LEU A 53 -9.33 5.68 -2.04
CA LEU A 53 -10.33 4.90 -2.75
C LEU A 53 -11.13 5.78 -3.73
N ILE A 54 -11.53 6.98 -3.31
CA ILE A 54 -12.20 7.96 -4.19
C ILE A 54 -11.28 8.36 -5.33
N ALA A 55 -10.04 8.77 -5.03
CA ALA A 55 -9.03 9.11 -6.02
C ALA A 55 -8.72 7.92 -6.94
N GLY A 56 -8.77 6.71 -6.40
CA GLY A 56 -8.60 5.45 -7.12
C GLY A 56 -9.65 5.23 -8.19
N VAL A 57 -10.92 5.38 -7.84
CA VAL A 57 -12.03 5.28 -8.80
C VAL A 57 -11.89 6.32 -9.90
N VAL A 58 -11.61 7.58 -9.54
CA VAL A 58 -11.37 8.67 -10.47
C VAL A 58 -10.17 8.38 -11.37
N GLY A 59 -9.03 7.98 -10.79
CA GLY A 59 -7.81 7.69 -11.52
C GLY A 59 -7.92 6.48 -12.45
N LEU A 60 -8.68 5.45 -12.06
CA LEU A 60 -8.97 4.30 -12.90
C LEU A 60 -9.93 4.66 -14.03
N TYR A 61 -10.90 5.52 -13.80
CA TYR A 61 -11.82 5.97 -14.85
C TYR A 61 -11.09 6.81 -15.92
N TRP A 62 -10.29 7.78 -15.49
CA TRP A 62 -9.45 8.60 -16.38
C TRP A 62 -8.00 8.10 -16.42
N TRP A 63 -7.78 6.84 -16.79
CA TRP A 63 -6.45 6.19 -16.83
C TRP A 63 -5.51 6.78 -17.89
N ASN A 64 -5.66 8.00 -18.26
CA ASN A 64 -4.73 8.77 -19.08
C ASN A 64 -3.64 9.42 -18.21
N SER A 65 -2.91 10.35 -18.74
CA SER A 65 -1.79 11.01 -18.05
C SER A 65 -2.20 11.68 -16.73
N TRP A 66 -3.41 12.19 -16.62
CA TRP A 66 -3.88 12.88 -15.41
C TRP A 66 -4.29 11.89 -14.32
N GLY A 67 -5.10 10.90 -14.62
CA GLY A 67 -5.53 9.89 -13.65
C GLY A 67 -4.35 9.13 -13.06
N ARG A 68 -3.36 8.78 -13.90
CA ARG A 68 -2.13 8.14 -13.42
C ARG A 68 -1.32 9.04 -12.47
N ARG A 69 -1.26 10.37 -12.71
CA ARG A 69 -0.58 11.30 -11.80
C ARG A 69 -1.29 11.40 -10.45
N VAL A 70 -2.63 11.45 -10.44
CA VAL A 70 -3.42 11.44 -9.20
C VAL A 70 -3.11 10.19 -8.39
N LEU A 71 -3.10 9.02 -9.03
CA LEU A 71 -2.75 7.76 -8.38
C LEU A 71 -1.30 7.74 -7.89
N GLN A 72 -0.35 8.26 -8.68
CA GLN A 72 1.05 8.38 -8.22
C GLN A 72 1.17 9.21 -6.95
N VAL A 73 0.53 10.38 -6.90
CA VAL A 73 0.52 11.21 -5.69
C VAL A 73 -0.12 10.46 -4.51
N GLY A 74 -1.26 9.81 -4.75
CA GLY A 74 -1.91 8.99 -3.72
C GLY A 74 -0.98 7.90 -3.19
N PHE A 75 -0.35 7.11 -4.06
CA PHE A 75 0.57 6.05 -3.63
C PHE A 75 1.85 6.58 -2.98
N ALA A 76 2.33 7.77 -3.38
CA ALA A 76 3.42 8.43 -2.67
C ALA A 76 3.02 8.82 -1.23
N LEU A 77 1.82 9.35 -1.04
CA LEU A 77 1.28 9.63 0.29
C LEU A 77 1.09 8.35 1.12
N CYS A 78 0.82 7.20 0.48
CA CYS A 78 0.75 5.90 1.15
C CYS A 78 2.06 5.55 1.87
N LEU A 79 3.21 5.86 1.26
CA LEU A 79 4.51 5.68 1.90
C LEU A 79 4.66 6.54 3.15
N ILE A 80 4.18 7.79 3.08
CA ILE A 80 4.23 8.71 4.23
C ILE A 80 3.34 8.21 5.36
N VAL A 81 2.10 7.80 5.04
CA VAL A 81 1.17 7.24 6.03
C VAL A 81 1.73 5.96 6.65
N GLY A 82 2.34 5.09 5.85
CA GLY A 82 3.04 3.89 6.34
C GLY A 82 4.19 4.24 7.29
N ALA A 83 5.04 5.21 6.92
CA ALA A 83 6.15 5.66 7.77
C ALA A 83 5.66 6.26 9.10
N LEU A 84 4.62 7.11 9.05
CA LEU A 84 3.99 7.65 10.26
C LEU A 84 3.40 6.53 11.14
N GLY A 85 2.76 5.53 10.52
CA GLY A 85 2.24 4.38 11.24
C GLY A 85 3.35 3.62 11.96
N VAL A 86 4.48 3.34 11.31
CA VAL A 86 5.66 2.72 11.95
C VAL A 86 6.15 3.57 13.11
N TRP A 87 6.24 4.88 12.93
CA TRP A 87 6.68 5.81 13.97
C TRP A 87 5.78 5.77 15.20
N PHE A 88 4.47 5.84 15.02
CA PHE A 88 3.51 5.80 16.13
C PHE A 88 3.50 4.44 16.84
N HIS A 89 3.53 3.33 16.09
CA HIS A 89 3.54 1.99 16.69
C HIS A 89 4.85 1.68 17.41
N SER A 90 5.97 2.25 16.96
CA SER A 90 7.27 2.07 17.60
C SER A 90 7.52 3.00 18.79
N ARG A 91 6.58 3.88 19.12
CA ARG A 91 6.73 4.90 20.18
C ARG A 91 8.00 5.75 20.00
N GLY A 92 8.38 6.03 18.76
CA GLY A 92 9.56 6.81 18.40
C GLY A 92 10.89 6.03 18.37
N ASP A 93 10.88 4.71 18.59
CA ASP A 93 12.06 3.84 18.43
C ASP A 93 11.83 2.74 17.38
N PRO A 94 11.80 3.07 16.08
CA PRO A 94 11.53 2.10 15.02
C PRO A 94 12.64 1.04 14.89
N LEU A 95 13.90 1.39 15.16
CA LEU A 95 15.01 0.45 15.04
C LEU A 95 15.01 -0.59 16.16
N GLY A 96 14.76 -0.16 17.41
CA GLY A 96 14.62 -1.07 18.54
C GLY A 96 13.44 -2.01 18.38
N ASN A 97 12.36 -1.50 17.80
CA ASN A 97 11.17 -2.27 17.53
C ASN A 97 11.43 -3.33 16.43
N PHE A 98 12.04 -2.95 15.32
CA PHE A 98 12.44 -3.87 14.26
C PHE A 98 13.38 -4.97 14.77
N ARG A 99 14.37 -4.62 15.61
CA ARG A 99 15.23 -5.61 16.26
C ARG A 99 14.44 -6.61 17.11
N ARG A 100 13.45 -6.15 17.89
CA ARG A 100 12.60 -7.04 18.71
C ARG A 100 11.81 -8.02 17.85
N VAL A 101 11.22 -7.55 16.75
CA VAL A 101 10.49 -8.41 15.78
C VAL A 101 11.41 -9.46 15.19
N LEU A 102 12.61 -9.07 14.71
CA LEU A 102 13.59 -10.01 14.18
C LEU A 102 14.05 -11.04 15.22
N THR A 103 14.32 -10.58 16.44
CA THR A 103 14.73 -11.48 17.52
C THR A 103 13.62 -12.45 17.89
N ALA A 104 12.36 -11.99 17.97
CA ALA A 104 11.22 -12.86 18.24
C ALA A 104 11.01 -13.90 17.13
N TRP A 105 11.35 -13.58 15.89
CA TRP A 105 11.23 -14.52 14.74
C TRP A 105 12.35 -15.56 14.72
N THR A 106 13.53 -15.22 15.22
CA THR A 106 14.71 -16.11 15.20
C THR A 106 14.82 -17.01 16.46
N LEU A 107 14.07 -16.70 17.53
CA LEU A 107 14.06 -17.52 18.74
C LEU A 107 13.10 -18.70 18.62
N PRO A 108 13.47 -19.91 19.09
CA PRO A 108 12.56 -21.06 19.14
C PRO A 108 11.32 -20.74 19.97
N ALA A 109 10.17 -21.24 19.48
CA ALA A 109 8.90 -21.15 20.23
C ALA A 109 9.06 -21.77 21.62
N GLY A 110 8.98 -20.98 22.67
CA GLY A 110 9.19 -21.40 24.07
C GLY A 110 10.24 -20.59 24.84
N ASN A 111 11.16 -19.92 24.15
CA ASN A 111 12.17 -19.04 24.77
C ASN A 111 11.86 -17.55 24.55
N ASN A 112 10.60 -17.21 24.36
CA ASN A 112 10.17 -15.84 23.97
C ASN A 112 10.33 -14.82 25.10
N GLY A 113 11.29 -14.97 26.00
CA GLY A 113 11.76 -13.93 26.93
C GLY A 113 10.71 -12.96 27.49
N GLY A 114 9.46 -13.44 27.70
CA GLY A 114 8.38 -12.57 28.19
C GLY A 114 7.68 -11.71 27.13
N VAL A 115 8.01 -11.83 25.85
CA VAL A 115 7.26 -11.17 24.76
C VAL A 115 5.92 -11.90 24.60
N LYS A 116 4.87 -11.34 25.17
CA LYS A 116 3.49 -11.83 24.95
C LYS A 116 3.14 -11.59 23.48
N VAL A 117 3.28 -12.61 22.65
CA VAL A 117 2.74 -12.61 21.29
C VAL A 117 1.23 -12.38 21.40
N GLY A 118 0.73 -11.25 20.89
CA GLY A 118 -0.70 -10.91 20.89
C GLY A 118 -1.13 -9.76 21.81
N SER A 119 -0.22 -9.17 22.60
CA SER A 119 -0.55 -7.99 23.43
C SER A 119 -0.14 -6.64 22.81
N THR A 120 0.59 -6.67 21.70
CA THR A 120 0.98 -5.48 20.95
C THR A 120 0.24 -5.45 19.61
N PRO A 121 -0.22 -4.28 19.15
CA PRO A 121 -0.77 -4.13 17.80
C PRO A 121 0.22 -4.70 16.79
N PRO A 122 -0.22 -5.29 15.67
CA PRO A 122 0.67 -5.85 14.67
C PRO A 122 1.60 -4.75 14.15
N GLU A 123 2.84 -4.76 14.61
CA GLU A 123 3.85 -3.74 14.33
C GLU A 123 4.20 -3.67 12.84
N LEU A 124 3.90 -4.74 12.09
CA LEU A 124 4.14 -4.84 10.66
C LEU A 124 2.97 -4.30 9.80
N ALA A 125 1.78 -4.04 10.39
CA ALA A 125 0.63 -3.55 9.64
C ALA A 125 0.91 -2.22 8.89
N PRO A 126 1.61 -1.22 9.48
CA PRO A 126 1.97 0.00 8.75
C PRO A 126 2.91 -0.24 7.57
N LEU A 127 3.74 -1.29 7.58
CA LEU A 127 4.61 -1.64 6.46
C LEU A 127 3.81 -2.12 5.24
N ALA A 128 2.61 -2.66 5.44
CA ALA A 128 1.72 -3.02 4.34
C ALA A 128 1.34 -1.78 3.52
N PHE A 129 1.10 -0.62 4.15
CA PHE A 129 0.89 0.64 3.44
C PHE A 129 2.08 1.02 2.58
N ALA A 130 3.29 0.93 3.14
CA ALA A 130 4.51 1.24 2.39
C ALA A 130 4.69 0.30 1.19
N GLY A 131 4.45 -1.00 1.36
CA GLY A 131 4.52 -2.00 0.29
C GLY A 131 3.50 -1.73 -0.83
N LEU A 132 2.23 -1.50 -0.48
CA LEU A 132 1.19 -1.17 -1.44
C LEU A 132 1.48 0.15 -2.16
N GLY A 133 1.98 1.16 -1.42
CA GLY A 133 2.39 2.44 -1.97
C GLY A 133 3.50 2.31 -3.00
N LEU A 134 4.54 1.54 -2.70
CA LEU A 134 5.66 1.32 -3.61
C LEU A 134 5.22 0.61 -4.90
N ILE A 135 4.47 -0.48 -4.79
CA ILE A 135 3.96 -1.22 -5.95
C ILE A 135 3.06 -0.32 -6.78
N GLY A 136 2.17 0.46 -6.14
CA GLY A 136 1.28 1.39 -6.82
C GLY A 136 2.03 2.48 -7.59
N LEU A 137 3.09 3.05 -7.01
CA LEU A 137 3.97 4.01 -7.70
C LEU A 137 4.61 3.41 -8.95
N LEU A 138 5.14 2.20 -8.84
CA LEU A 138 5.74 1.50 -9.98
C LEU A 138 4.71 1.26 -11.09
N CYS A 139 3.52 0.76 -10.76
CA CYS A 139 2.45 0.49 -11.73
C CYS A 139 1.92 1.76 -12.40
N CYS A 140 1.95 2.90 -11.71
CA CYS A 140 1.54 4.19 -12.26
C CYS A 140 2.67 4.91 -13.01
N SER A 141 3.93 4.45 -12.90
CA SER A 141 5.05 5.06 -13.64
C SER A 141 4.94 4.78 -15.15
N ARG A 142 5.42 5.74 -15.96
CA ARG A 142 5.38 5.59 -17.43
C ARG A 142 6.39 4.56 -17.96
N HIS A 143 7.42 4.23 -17.17
CA HIS A 143 8.48 3.30 -17.57
C HIS A 143 8.06 1.82 -17.44
N PHE A 144 7.09 1.52 -16.59
CA PHE A 144 6.57 0.17 -16.40
C PHE A 144 5.25 0.03 -17.15
N GLY A 145 5.26 -0.34 -18.40
CA GLY A 145 4.02 -0.71 -19.09
C GLY A 145 3.84 -0.18 -20.50
N ASP A 146 4.85 0.37 -21.12
CA ASP A 146 4.82 0.73 -22.54
C ASP A 146 5.41 -0.40 -23.40
N ASP A 147 4.96 -1.65 -23.12
CA ASP A 147 5.31 -2.82 -23.95
C ASP A 147 4.76 -2.69 -25.37
N SER A 148 3.78 -1.82 -25.59
CA SER A 148 3.26 -1.53 -26.95
C SER A 148 4.31 -0.89 -27.85
N SER A 149 5.19 -0.05 -27.31
CA SER A 149 6.29 0.56 -28.04
C SER A 149 7.38 -0.45 -28.38
N ARG A 150 7.60 -1.41 -27.50
CA ARG A 150 8.60 -2.46 -27.68
C ARG A 150 8.15 -3.51 -28.69
N SER A 151 6.87 -3.87 -28.68
CA SER A 151 6.26 -4.78 -29.67
C SER A 151 6.31 -4.19 -31.08
N LYS A 152 5.96 -2.91 -31.23
CA LYS A 152 6.06 -2.21 -32.53
C LYS A 152 7.48 -2.07 -33.04
N ALA A 153 8.46 -1.87 -32.15
CA ALA A 153 9.87 -1.82 -32.53
C ALA A 153 10.40 -3.20 -32.98
N ILE A 154 9.92 -4.28 -32.37
CA ILE A 154 10.28 -5.66 -32.75
C ILE A 154 9.64 -6.01 -34.09
N GLU A 155 8.35 -5.68 -34.31
CA GLU A 155 7.67 -5.90 -35.56
C GLU A 155 8.30 -5.10 -36.74
N ALA A 156 8.69 -3.85 -36.49
CA ALA A 156 9.38 -3.02 -37.49
C ALA A 156 10.75 -3.58 -37.88
N ASN A 157 11.44 -4.26 -36.95
CA ASN A 157 12.77 -4.83 -37.21
C ASN A 157 12.74 -6.24 -37.83
N GLN A 158 11.58 -6.89 -37.82
CA GLN A 158 11.38 -8.22 -38.44
C GLN A 158 10.80 -8.09 -39.86
N GLY A 159 10.35 -6.91 -40.27
CA GLY A 159 9.81 -6.61 -41.59
C GLY A 159 10.80 -5.94 -42.56
N ALA A 160 12.04 -5.70 -42.14
CA ALA A 160 13.11 -5.14 -42.95
C ALA A 160 14.15 -6.21 -43.28
#